data_0cd9555a959247b1ab4fbdd663d3735c
#
_entry.id   0cd9555a959247b1ab4fbdd663d3735c
#
_cell.length_a   1.000
_cell.length_b   1.000
_cell.length_c   1.000
_cell.angle_alpha   90.00
_cell.angle_beta   90.00
_cell.angle_gamma   90.00
#
_symmetry.space_group_name_H-M   'P 1'
#
loop_
_entity.id
_entity.type
_entity.pdbx_description
1 polymer ?
#
loop_
_entity_poly.entity_id
_entity_poly.type
_entity_poly.pdbx_seq_one_letter_code
_entity_poly.pdbx_strand_id
1 'polypeptide(L)'
;MSQLGRILIVDDEPKIRSFIGRALASAGYATDLSGDGADAVASALKTRYDLIILDLVMPDLDGRQVLSRLLAARPDQAVIVLSCVADVAAKVDLLERGAQDYLTKPFSLAELLARVRVRLRSEVIRAGRVTLDVAKLMADIGDGPVHLTRLEFLLLRELAEHAGHAVSKGELLSTVWGYDFDPGSNVVDVCVRRLRSKLGFDLIKTVRGEGYQLVAR
;
A
#
# COMPACT_ATOMS: atom_id res chain seq x y z
N MET A 1 2.04 29.49 1.93
CA MET A 1 1.13 28.35 1.73
C MET A 1 1.81 27.13 2.32
N SER A 2 1.22 26.41 3.27
CA SER A 2 1.82 25.19 3.82
C SER A 2 1.83 24.11 2.74
N GLN A 3 2.98 23.50 2.52
CA GLN A 3 3.17 22.38 1.61
C GLN A 3 2.39 21.16 2.12
N LEU A 4 1.61 20.50 1.23
CA LEU A 4 0.79 19.33 1.58
C LEU A 4 1.60 18.03 1.75
N GLY A 5 2.90 18.05 1.39
CA GLY A 5 3.82 16.93 1.48
C GLY A 5 4.87 16.97 0.39
N ARG A 6 5.93 16.15 0.51
CA ARG A 6 7.02 16.02 -0.45
C ARG A 6 7.00 14.67 -1.15
N ILE A 7 6.96 14.67 -2.47
CA ILE A 7 6.79 13.48 -3.30
C ILE A 7 8.01 13.30 -4.22
N LEU A 8 8.62 12.11 -4.23
CA LEU A 8 9.61 11.73 -5.23
C LEU A 8 8.92 11.02 -6.38
N ILE A 9 9.23 11.42 -7.61
CA ILE A 9 8.71 10.80 -8.85
C ILE A 9 9.89 10.13 -9.55
N VAL A 10 9.79 8.81 -9.74
CA VAL A 10 10.81 7.97 -10.34
C VAL A 10 10.25 7.33 -11.60
N ASP A 11 10.72 7.75 -12.75
CA ASP A 11 10.28 7.27 -14.07
C ASP A 11 11.39 7.63 -15.07
N ASP A 12 11.86 6.72 -15.91
CA ASP A 12 12.95 6.98 -16.85
C ASP A 12 12.52 7.93 -17.97
N GLU A 13 11.21 8.01 -18.27
CA GLU A 13 10.68 8.86 -19.33
C GLU A 13 10.53 10.33 -18.86
N PRO A 14 11.37 11.26 -19.37
CA PRO A 14 11.36 12.66 -18.89
C PRO A 14 10.02 13.38 -19.05
N LYS A 15 9.26 13.00 -20.09
CA LYS A 15 7.94 13.60 -20.38
C LYS A 15 6.90 13.21 -19.33
N ILE A 16 6.84 11.93 -18.98
CA ILE A 16 5.92 11.40 -17.96
C ILE A 16 6.29 11.98 -16.60
N ARG A 17 7.55 11.92 -16.23
CA ARG A 17 8.08 12.48 -14.98
C ARG A 17 7.76 13.97 -14.82
N SER A 18 8.02 14.75 -15.85
CA SER A 18 7.72 16.19 -15.86
C SER A 18 6.21 16.49 -15.84
N PHE A 19 5.40 15.67 -16.53
CA PHE A 19 3.93 15.80 -16.53
C PHE A 19 3.34 15.54 -15.14
N ILE A 20 3.72 14.43 -14.49
CA ILE A 20 3.29 14.09 -13.14
C ILE A 20 3.76 15.17 -12.14
N GLY A 21 5.03 15.58 -12.24
CA GLY A 21 5.61 16.58 -11.35
C GLY A 21 4.86 17.92 -11.38
N ARG A 22 4.56 18.45 -12.58
CA ARG A 22 3.77 19.68 -12.71
C ARG A 22 2.37 19.56 -12.13
N ALA A 23 1.72 18.43 -12.33
CA ALA A 23 0.38 18.22 -11.84
C ALA A 23 0.33 18.17 -10.31
N LEU A 24 1.28 17.47 -9.69
CA LEU A 24 1.41 17.40 -8.23
C LEU A 24 1.83 18.75 -7.63
N ALA A 25 2.74 19.47 -8.27
CA ALA A 25 3.10 20.82 -7.86
C ALA A 25 1.91 21.78 -7.91
N SER A 26 1.10 21.72 -8.98
CA SER A 26 -0.15 22.49 -9.10
C SER A 26 -1.19 22.11 -8.03
N ALA A 27 -1.14 20.88 -7.52
CA ALA A 27 -1.98 20.41 -6.42
C ALA A 27 -1.43 20.76 -5.01
N GLY A 28 -0.27 21.46 -4.93
CA GLY A 28 0.29 21.96 -3.68
C GLY A 28 1.35 21.07 -3.03
N TYR A 29 1.84 20.03 -3.72
CA TYR A 29 2.91 19.16 -3.23
C TYR A 29 4.29 19.66 -3.66
N ALA A 30 5.30 19.48 -2.81
CA ALA A 30 6.70 19.58 -3.24
C ALA A 30 7.08 18.32 -4.02
N THR A 31 7.76 18.48 -5.16
CA THR A 31 8.12 17.34 -6.01
C THR A 31 9.60 17.34 -6.32
N ASP A 32 10.24 16.18 -6.12
CA ASP A 32 11.55 15.87 -6.65
C ASP A 32 11.42 14.82 -7.77
N LEU A 33 12.32 14.87 -8.75
CA LEU A 33 12.27 14.04 -9.94
C LEU A 33 13.55 13.22 -10.05
N SER A 34 13.45 11.93 -10.26
CA SER A 34 14.58 11.05 -10.59
C SER A 34 14.27 10.24 -11.85
N GLY A 35 15.23 10.15 -12.76
CA GLY A 35 15.14 9.31 -13.97
C GLY A 35 15.86 7.97 -13.82
N ASP A 36 16.42 7.71 -12.66
CA ASP A 36 17.27 6.56 -12.37
C ASP A 36 16.92 5.95 -11.02
N GLY A 37 16.84 4.61 -10.97
CA GLY A 37 16.45 3.90 -9.75
C GLY A 37 17.50 3.97 -8.64
N ALA A 38 18.80 3.98 -8.97
CA ALA A 38 19.87 4.08 -7.99
C ALA A 38 19.91 5.49 -7.36
N ASP A 39 19.74 6.53 -8.19
CA ASP A 39 19.63 7.92 -7.73
C ASP A 39 18.38 8.10 -6.86
N ALA A 40 17.25 7.48 -7.22
CA ALA A 40 16.02 7.50 -6.43
C ALA A 40 16.24 6.92 -5.02
N VAL A 41 16.90 5.76 -4.92
CA VAL A 41 17.25 5.15 -3.63
C VAL A 41 18.19 6.07 -2.83
N ALA A 42 19.25 6.60 -3.47
CA ALA A 42 20.19 7.52 -2.81
C ALA A 42 19.49 8.78 -2.30
N SER A 43 18.57 9.35 -3.06
CA SER A 43 17.78 10.52 -2.69
C SER A 43 16.84 10.21 -1.52
N ALA A 44 16.16 9.05 -1.55
CA ALA A 44 15.27 8.61 -0.49
C ALA A 44 16.00 8.32 0.84
N LEU A 45 17.27 7.92 0.79
CA LEU A 45 18.10 7.76 2.00
C LEU A 45 18.47 9.09 2.64
N LYS A 46 18.72 10.12 1.83
CA LYS A 46 19.11 11.48 2.28
C LYS A 46 17.93 12.34 2.68
N THR A 47 16.81 12.21 1.99
CA THR A 47 15.62 13.03 2.13
C THR A 47 14.42 12.16 2.52
N ARG A 48 13.59 12.65 3.46
CA ARG A 48 12.33 11.97 3.78
C ARG A 48 11.25 12.45 2.81
N TYR A 49 10.65 11.50 2.10
CA TYR A 49 9.48 11.73 1.25
C TYR A 49 8.23 11.18 1.92
N ASP A 50 7.13 11.92 1.82
CA ASP A 50 5.84 11.46 2.30
C ASP A 50 5.26 10.39 1.38
N LEU A 51 5.65 10.42 0.09
CA LEU A 51 5.24 9.44 -0.92
C LEU A 51 6.31 9.33 -2.01
N ILE A 52 6.51 8.12 -2.54
CA ILE A 52 7.30 7.87 -3.75
C ILE A 52 6.36 7.31 -4.83
N ILE A 53 6.38 7.88 -6.02
CA ILE A 53 5.73 7.35 -7.21
C ILE A 53 6.82 6.69 -8.04
N LEU A 54 6.72 5.37 -8.27
CA LEU A 54 7.78 4.56 -8.86
C LEU A 54 7.29 3.83 -10.10
N ASP A 55 7.92 4.08 -11.24
CA ASP A 55 7.78 3.20 -12.41
C ASP A 55 8.56 1.91 -12.20
N LEU A 56 7.97 0.80 -12.62
CA LEU A 56 8.66 -0.51 -12.58
C LEU A 56 9.54 -0.76 -13.79
N VAL A 57 9.17 -0.22 -14.94
CA VAL A 57 9.87 -0.48 -16.20
C VAL A 57 10.89 0.61 -16.44
N MET A 58 12.11 0.38 -15.97
CA MET A 58 13.24 1.29 -16.18
C MET A 58 14.44 0.50 -16.73
N PRO A 59 15.27 1.08 -17.64
CA PRO A 59 16.32 0.34 -18.36
C PRO A 59 17.47 -0.15 -17.48
N ASP A 60 17.85 0.62 -16.45
CA ASP A 60 19.11 0.36 -15.71
C ASP A 60 18.92 -0.46 -14.43
N LEU A 61 17.79 -0.31 -13.74
CA LEU A 61 17.47 -1.03 -12.52
C LEU A 61 15.98 -1.37 -12.50
N ASP A 62 15.66 -2.66 -12.40
CA ASP A 62 14.28 -3.12 -12.24
C ASP A 62 13.61 -2.40 -11.05
N GLY A 63 12.50 -1.73 -11.30
CA GLY A 63 11.75 -1.00 -10.28
C GLY A 63 11.32 -1.86 -9.08
N ARG A 64 11.22 -3.18 -9.26
CA ARG A 64 11.00 -4.13 -8.14
C ARG A 64 12.20 -4.16 -7.19
N GLN A 65 13.42 -4.07 -7.72
CA GLN A 65 14.62 -3.99 -6.90
C GLN A 65 14.72 -2.62 -6.20
N VAL A 66 14.33 -1.54 -6.89
CA VAL A 66 14.21 -0.20 -6.29
C VAL A 66 13.24 -0.23 -5.12
N LEU A 67 12.03 -0.76 -5.32
CA LEU A 67 11.02 -0.92 -4.27
C LEU A 67 11.58 -1.70 -3.06
N SER A 68 12.20 -2.85 -3.32
CA SER A 68 12.78 -3.69 -2.26
C SER A 68 13.85 -2.95 -1.46
N ARG A 69 14.73 -2.19 -2.12
CA ARG A 69 15.78 -1.40 -1.45
C ARG A 69 15.21 -0.23 -0.64
N LEU A 70 14.20 0.46 -1.18
CA LEU A 70 13.51 1.56 -0.48
C LEU A 70 12.86 1.05 0.80
N LEU A 71 12.12 -0.06 0.73
CA LEU A 71 11.41 -0.63 1.88
C LEU A 71 12.33 -1.34 2.88
N ALA A 72 13.46 -1.90 2.43
CA ALA A 72 14.48 -2.41 3.34
C ALA A 72 15.12 -1.29 4.17
N ALA A 73 15.33 -0.11 3.57
CA ALA A 73 15.88 1.04 4.26
C ALA A 73 14.85 1.79 5.11
N ARG A 74 13.61 1.86 4.64
CA ARG A 74 12.49 2.51 5.32
C ARG A 74 11.21 1.69 5.11
N PRO A 75 10.88 0.78 6.02
CA PRO A 75 9.68 -0.07 5.92
C PRO A 75 8.37 0.72 5.90
N ASP A 76 8.38 1.96 6.42
CA ASP A 76 7.25 2.88 6.48
C ASP A 76 7.11 3.80 5.24
N GLN A 77 8.02 3.68 4.26
CA GLN A 77 7.98 4.53 3.08
C GLN A 77 6.74 4.23 2.22
N ALA A 78 5.89 5.26 2.05
CA ALA A 78 4.77 5.15 1.14
C ALA A 78 5.24 5.09 -0.32
N VAL A 79 4.78 4.07 -1.07
CA VAL A 79 5.12 3.89 -2.49
C VAL A 79 3.86 3.56 -3.29
N ILE A 80 3.57 4.38 -4.32
CA ILE A 80 2.63 4.04 -5.39
C ILE A 80 3.44 3.57 -6.59
N VAL A 81 3.15 2.37 -7.05
CA VAL A 81 3.80 1.78 -8.22
C VAL A 81 3.04 2.09 -9.49
N LEU A 82 3.73 2.56 -10.52
CA LEU A 82 3.22 2.67 -11.89
C LEU A 82 3.70 1.48 -12.71
N SER A 83 2.84 0.84 -13.50
CA SER A 83 3.24 -0.32 -14.30
C SER A 83 2.34 -0.56 -15.50
N CYS A 84 2.90 -1.08 -16.59
CA CYS A 84 2.16 -1.55 -17.75
C CYS A 84 1.56 -2.96 -17.56
N VAL A 85 1.90 -3.67 -16.47
CA VAL A 85 1.42 -5.03 -16.23
C VAL A 85 0.02 -4.99 -15.65
N ALA A 86 -0.95 -5.55 -16.38
CA ALA A 86 -2.36 -5.61 -15.95
C ALA A 86 -2.72 -6.89 -15.19
N ASP A 87 -1.78 -7.87 -15.13
CA ASP A 87 -2.03 -9.17 -14.50
C ASP A 87 -2.25 -9.05 -12.97
N VAL A 88 -3.28 -9.72 -12.49
CA VAL A 88 -3.68 -9.70 -11.07
C VAL A 88 -2.60 -10.30 -10.17
N ALA A 89 -1.97 -11.40 -10.60
CA ALA A 89 -0.92 -12.05 -9.81
C ALA A 89 0.30 -11.14 -9.62
N ALA A 90 0.69 -10.40 -10.68
CA ALA A 90 1.77 -9.42 -10.60
C ALA A 90 1.44 -8.24 -9.66
N LYS A 91 0.17 -7.79 -9.64
CA LYS A 91 -0.30 -6.77 -8.70
C LYS A 91 -0.21 -7.25 -7.26
N VAL A 92 -0.68 -8.48 -7.01
CA VAL A 92 -0.64 -9.10 -5.68
C VAL A 92 0.81 -9.21 -5.19
N ASP A 93 1.75 -9.70 -6.02
CA ASP A 93 3.17 -9.80 -5.67
C ASP A 93 3.76 -8.45 -5.24
N LEU A 94 3.46 -7.36 -5.97
CA LEU A 94 3.94 -6.02 -5.63
C LEU A 94 3.36 -5.50 -4.31
N LEU A 95 2.08 -5.74 -4.07
CA LEU A 95 1.42 -5.34 -2.82
C LEU A 95 1.91 -6.16 -1.62
N GLU A 96 2.20 -7.46 -1.82
CA GLU A 96 2.82 -8.31 -0.79
C GLU A 96 4.26 -7.90 -0.46
N ARG A 97 5.01 -7.39 -1.45
CA ARG A 97 6.35 -6.81 -1.25
C ARG A 97 6.34 -5.47 -0.51
N GLY A 98 5.15 -4.92 -0.24
CA GLY A 98 4.99 -3.71 0.56
C GLY A 98 4.70 -2.44 -0.23
N ALA A 99 4.49 -2.50 -1.57
CA ALA A 99 3.92 -1.37 -2.29
C ALA A 99 2.56 -1.02 -1.67
N GLN A 100 2.33 0.26 -1.37
CA GLN A 100 1.09 0.68 -0.73
C GLN A 100 -0.05 0.85 -1.72
N ASP A 101 0.25 1.09 -2.98
CA ASP A 101 -0.73 1.16 -4.05
C ASP A 101 -0.12 0.83 -5.40
N TYR A 102 -0.97 0.58 -6.37
CA TYR A 102 -0.60 0.20 -7.72
C TYR A 102 -1.51 0.92 -8.73
N LEU A 103 -0.94 1.45 -9.80
CA LEU A 103 -1.67 2.12 -10.87
C LEU A 103 -1.19 1.63 -12.25
N THR A 104 -2.13 1.10 -13.04
CA THR A 104 -1.82 0.56 -14.37
C THR A 104 -1.68 1.68 -15.41
N LYS A 105 -0.61 1.66 -16.20
CA LYS A 105 -0.46 2.49 -17.40
C LYS A 105 -1.27 1.91 -18.56
N PRO A 106 -2.04 2.70 -19.36
CA PRO A 106 -2.22 4.13 -19.19
C PRO A 106 -3.19 4.49 -18.05
N PHE A 107 -2.90 5.57 -17.32
CA PHE A 107 -3.74 6.07 -16.25
C PHE A 107 -4.18 7.51 -16.48
N SER A 108 -5.28 7.92 -15.86
CA SER A 108 -5.68 9.32 -15.82
C SER A 108 -4.96 10.06 -14.70
N LEU A 109 -4.63 11.34 -14.96
CA LEU A 109 -4.05 12.21 -13.93
C LEU A 109 -4.98 12.36 -12.72
N ALA A 110 -6.30 12.40 -12.96
CA ALA A 110 -7.29 12.50 -11.89
C ALA A 110 -7.25 11.27 -10.96
N GLU A 111 -7.04 10.07 -11.51
CA GLU A 111 -6.89 8.86 -10.73
C GLU A 111 -5.61 8.88 -9.88
N LEU A 112 -4.47 9.25 -10.48
CA LEU A 112 -3.21 9.38 -9.74
C LEU A 112 -3.34 10.39 -8.58
N LEU A 113 -3.90 11.58 -8.83
CA LEU A 113 -4.11 12.60 -7.81
C LEU A 113 -5.07 12.15 -6.71
N ALA A 114 -6.11 11.37 -7.05
CA ALA A 114 -7.02 10.80 -6.06
C ALA A 114 -6.28 9.82 -5.13
N ARG A 115 -5.46 8.92 -5.68
CA ARG A 115 -4.65 7.97 -4.91
C ARG A 115 -3.63 8.67 -4.02
N VAL A 116 -2.93 9.68 -4.55
CA VAL A 116 -1.99 10.51 -3.77
C VAL A 116 -2.70 11.17 -2.59
N ARG A 117 -3.88 11.77 -2.80
CA ARG A 117 -4.66 12.38 -1.71
C ARG A 117 -5.05 11.38 -0.64
N VAL A 118 -5.48 10.18 -1.02
CA VAL A 118 -5.83 9.12 -0.07
C VAL A 118 -4.62 8.71 0.76
N ARG A 119 -3.42 8.58 0.14
CA ARG A 119 -2.19 8.20 0.83
C ARG A 119 -1.66 9.28 1.78
N LEU A 120 -1.91 10.55 1.49
CA LEU A 120 -1.44 11.68 2.28
C LEU A 120 -2.51 12.27 3.22
N ARG A 121 -3.73 11.68 3.22
CA ARG A 121 -4.79 12.02 4.17
C ARG A 121 -4.64 11.20 5.44
N SER A 122 -4.66 11.85 6.59
CA SER A 122 -4.78 11.18 7.89
C SER A 122 -6.24 10.75 8.08
N GLU A 123 -6.60 9.57 7.59
CA GLU A 123 -7.87 8.93 7.88
C GLU A 123 -7.63 7.81 8.91
N VAL A 124 -8.37 7.84 10.00
CA VAL A 124 -8.23 6.87 11.09
C VAL A 124 -9.53 6.09 11.26
N ILE A 125 -9.46 4.77 11.13
CA ILE A 125 -10.58 3.85 11.37
C ILE A 125 -10.41 3.23 12.76
N ARG A 126 -11.47 3.19 13.55
CA ARG A 126 -11.48 2.57 14.89
C ARG A 126 -12.50 1.44 14.94
N ALA A 127 -12.07 0.27 15.40
CA ALA A 127 -12.90 -0.91 15.59
C ALA A 127 -12.46 -1.68 16.84
N GLY A 128 -13.24 -1.57 17.93
CA GLY A 128 -12.83 -2.08 19.24
C GLY A 128 -11.50 -1.47 19.68
N ARG A 129 -10.51 -2.34 19.99
CA ARG A 129 -9.16 -1.91 20.36
C ARG A 129 -8.25 -1.58 19.17
N VAL A 130 -8.71 -1.80 17.93
CA VAL A 130 -7.91 -1.56 16.72
C VAL A 130 -8.08 -0.12 16.25
N THR A 131 -6.98 0.56 16.01
CA THR A 131 -6.92 1.86 15.33
C THR A 131 -6.10 1.70 14.05
N LEU A 132 -6.66 2.02 12.88
CA LEU A 132 -6.00 1.93 11.58
C LEU A 132 -5.72 3.33 11.05
N ASP A 133 -4.47 3.64 10.71
CA ASP A 133 -4.08 4.83 9.96
C ASP A 133 -4.02 4.45 8.47
N VAL A 134 -5.00 4.92 7.70
CA VAL A 134 -5.16 4.56 6.27
C VAL A 134 -4.00 5.09 5.42
N ALA A 135 -3.52 6.29 5.72
CA ALA A 135 -2.45 6.92 4.95
C ALA A 135 -1.12 6.18 5.13
N LYS A 136 -0.83 5.77 6.37
CA LYS A 136 0.44 5.15 6.74
C LYS A 136 0.44 3.63 6.66
N LEU A 137 -0.73 3.01 6.40
CA LEU A 137 -0.95 1.55 6.50
C LEU A 137 -0.47 1.00 7.84
N MET A 138 -0.85 1.66 8.93
CA MET A 138 -0.49 1.26 10.29
C MET A 138 -1.71 0.77 11.05
N ALA A 139 -1.49 -0.18 11.94
CA ALA A 139 -2.46 -0.61 12.94
C ALA A 139 -1.88 -0.44 14.34
N ASP A 140 -2.69 0.01 15.29
CA ASP A 140 -2.37 0.08 16.71
C ASP A 140 -3.48 -0.62 17.50
N ILE A 141 -3.09 -1.47 18.45
CA ILE A 141 -3.98 -2.19 19.37
C ILE A 141 -3.79 -1.78 20.83
N GLY A 142 -3.04 -0.69 21.06
CA GLY A 142 -2.67 -0.18 22.39
C GLY A 142 -1.20 -0.41 22.75
N ASP A 143 -0.49 -1.27 22.02
CA ASP A 143 0.94 -1.58 22.23
C ASP A 143 1.89 -0.74 21.38
N GLY A 144 1.32 0.22 20.61
CA GLY A 144 2.01 1.07 19.66
C GLY A 144 1.75 0.68 18.20
N PRO A 145 2.03 1.63 17.28
CA PRO A 145 1.71 1.46 15.88
C PRO A 145 2.63 0.44 15.18
N VAL A 146 2.02 -0.48 14.42
CA VAL A 146 2.68 -1.54 13.64
C VAL A 146 2.43 -1.33 12.15
N HIS A 147 3.47 -1.40 11.33
CA HIS A 147 3.35 -1.33 9.88
C HIS A 147 2.81 -2.62 9.28
N LEU A 148 1.84 -2.44 8.37
CA LEU A 148 1.22 -3.52 7.62
C LEU A 148 1.56 -3.37 6.13
N THR A 149 1.68 -4.49 5.44
CA THR A 149 1.64 -4.47 3.97
C THR A 149 0.26 -4.03 3.51
N ARG A 150 0.14 -3.64 2.24
CA ARG A 150 -1.15 -3.21 1.67
C ARG A 150 -2.24 -4.27 1.84
N LEU A 151 -1.93 -5.54 1.57
CA LEU A 151 -2.90 -6.64 1.67
C LEU A 151 -3.26 -6.96 3.12
N GLU A 152 -2.29 -6.95 4.03
CA GLU A 152 -2.54 -7.09 5.48
C GLU A 152 -3.46 -5.98 5.99
N PHE A 153 -3.21 -4.73 5.56
CA PHE A 153 -4.04 -3.59 5.93
C PHE A 153 -5.47 -3.71 5.39
N LEU A 154 -5.63 -4.04 4.10
CA LEU A 154 -6.95 -4.20 3.49
C LEU A 154 -7.75 -5.33 4.14
N LEU A 155 -7.11 -6.47 4.43
CA LEU A 155 -7.76 -7.58 5.14
C LEU A 155 -8.19 -7.16 6.55
N LEU A 156 -7.32 -6.50 7.30
CA LEU A 156 -7.65 -6.04 8.65
C LEU A 156 -8.74 -4.96 8.63
N ARG A 157 -8.71 -4.07 7.66
CA ARG A 157 -9.75 -3.06 7.44
C ARG A 157 -11.11 -3.72 7.16
N GLU A 158 -11.18 -4.67 6.25
CA GLU A 158 -12.41 -5.41 5.92
C GLU A 158 -12.99 -6.09 7.16
N LEU A 159 -12.14 -6.75 7.95
CA LEU A 159 -12.56 -7.35 9.22
C LEU A 159 -12.98 -6.30 10.26
N ALA A 160 -12.41 -5.09 10.23
CA ALA A 160 -12.76 -4.00 11.13
C ALA A 160 -14.10 -3.35 10.76
N GLU A 161 -14.40 -3.22 9.48
CA GLU A 161 -15.69 -2.74 8.99
C GLU A 161 -16.84 -3.71 9.36
N HIS A 162 -16.53 -5.01 9.53
CA HIS A 162 -17.47 -6.06 9.96
C HIS A 162 -17.18 -6.55 11.38
N ALA A 163 -16.65 -5.69 12.26
CA ALA A 163 -16.23 -6.09 13.60
C ALA A 163 -17.35 -6.81 14.38
N GLY A 164 -17.02 -7.95 14.98
CA GLY A 164 -17.99 -8.78 15.70
C GLY A 164 -18.73 -9.80 14.81
N HIS A 165 -18.56 -9.75 13.48
CA HIS A 165 -19.16 -10.71 12.53
C HIS A 165 -18.06 -11.46 11.78
N ALA A 166 -18.37 -12.69 11.36
CA ALA A 166 -17.46 -13.46 10.52
C ALA A 166 -17.56 -13.00 9.07
N VAL A 167 -16.41 -12.82 8.42
CA VAL A 167 -16.29 -12.55 6.97
C VAL A 167 -15.76 -13.82 6.32
N SER A 168 -16.40 -14.28 5.27
CA SER A 168 -16.03 -15.53 4.60
C SER A 168 -14.70 -15.36 3.83
N LYS A 169 -14.01 -16.51 3.59
CA LYS A 169 -12.78 -16.47 2.79
C LYS A 169 -13.03 -16.00 1.35
N GLY A 170 -14.19 -16.34 0.77
CA GLY A 170 -14.56 -15.89 -0.56
C GLY A 170 -14.76 -14.39 -0.64
N GLU A 171 -15.43 -13.77 0.33
CA GLU A 171 -15.58 -12.32 0.43
C GLU A 171 -14.21 -11.63 0.60
N LEU A 172 -13.35 -12.15 1.48
CA LEU A 172 -12.00 -11.62 1.66
C LEU A 172 -11.16 -11.74 0.39
N LEU A 173 -11.26 -12.85 -0.36
CA LEU A 173 -10.57 -13.01 -1.64
C LEU A 173 -11.06 -11.99 -2.67
N SER A 174 -12.36 -11.77 -2.76
CA SER A 174 -12.95 -10.81 -3.70
C SER A 174 -12.58 -9.36 -3.34
N THR A 175 -12.82 -8.95 -2.08
CA THR A 175 -12.62 -7.55 -1.65
C THR A 175 -11.15 -7.15 -1.57
N VAL A 176 -10.27 -8.04 -1.11
CA VAL A 176 -8.87 -7.70 -0.81
C VAL A 176 -7.94 -8.03 -1.98
N TRP A 177 -8.14 -9.17 -2.65
CA TRP A 177 -7.29 -9.65 -3.75
C TRP A 177 -7.88 -9.40 -5.14
N GLY A 178 -9.20 -9.13 -5.23
CA GLY A 178 -9.88 -8.94 -6.51
C GLY A 178 -10.08 -10.24 -7.30
N TYR A 179 -10.13 -11.38 -6.61
CA TYR A 179 -10.43 -12.67 -7.24
C TYR A 179 -11.94 -12.92 -7.24
N ASP A 180 -12.53 -13.10 -8.43
CA ASP A 180 -13.94 -13.46 -8.58
C ASP A 180 -14.20 -14.97 -8.39
N PHE A 181 -13.14 -15.74 -8.10
CA PHE A 181 -13.21 -17.20 -7.87
C PHE A 181 -12.18 -17.61 -6.81
N ASP A 182 -12.37 -18.73 -6.16
CA ASP A 182 -11.36 -19.31 -5.26
C ASP A 182 -10.24 -19.95 -6.10
N PRO A 183 -9.01 -19.38 -6.07
CA PRO A 183 -7.87 -19.93 -6.79
C PRO A 183 -7.32 -21.21 -6.15
N GLY A 184 -7.99 -21.77 -5.13
CA GLY A 184 -7.50 -22.90 -4.33
C GLY A 184 -6.26 -22.56 -3.50
N SER A 185 -5.97 -21.29 -3.31
CA SER A 185 -4.79 -20.82 -2.59
C SER A 185 -5.12 -20.50 -1.12
N ASN A 186 -4.10 -20.59 -0.26
CA ASN A 186 -4.22 -20.28 1.16
C ASN A 186 -3.79 -18.83 1.49
N VAL A 187 -3.88 -17.91 0.51
CA VAL A 187 -3.38 -16.52 0.68
C VAL A 187 -4.07 -15.79 1.83
N VAL A 188 -5.37 -15.99 2.03
CA VAL A 188 -6.11 -15.43 3.16
C VAL A 188 -5.56 -15.95 4.48
N ASP A 189 -5.37 -17.28 4.59
CA ASP A 189 -4.87 -17.92 5.81
C ASP A 189 -3.45 -17.45 6.16
N VAL A 190 -2.60 -17.31 5.14
CA VAL A 190 -1.23 -16.78 5.28
C VAL A 190 -1.26 -15.33 5.75
N CYS A 191 -2.12 -14.50 5.17
CA CYS A 191 -2.27 -13.10 5.54
C CYS A 191 -2.78 -12.97 6.98
N VAL A 192 -3.80 -13.72 7.38
CA VAL A 192 -4.30 -13.77 8.76
C VAL A 192 -3.21 -14.22 9.74
N ARG A 193 -2.42 -15.24 9.38
CA ARG A 193 -1.29 -15.70 10.22
C ARG A 193 -0.26 -14.59 10.42
N ARG A 194 0.08 -13.82 9.36
CA ARG A 194 1.00 -12.68 9.45
C ARG A 194 0.44 -11.57 10.34
N LEU A 195 -0.85 -11.24 10.21
CA LEU A 195 -1.52 -10.26 11.08
C LEU A 195 -1.50 -10.69 12.55
N ARG A 196 -1.83 -11.95 12.82
CA ARG A 196 -1.76 -12.51 14.19
C ARG A 196 -0.35 -12.43 14.77
N SER A 197 0.67 -12.70 13.97
CA SER A 197 2.08 -12.59 14.39
C SER A 197 2.48 -11.14 14.71
N LYS A 198 1.91 -10.15 14.02
CA LYS A 198 2.22 -8.73 14.19
C LYS A 198 1.39 -8.06 15.29
N LEU A 199 0.13 -8.45 15.45
CA LEU A 199 -0.86 -7.74 16.28
C LEU A 199 -1.44 -8.60 17.42
N GLY A 200 -0.99 -9.86 17.56
CA GLY A 200 -1.50 -10.78 18.58
C GLY A 200 -2.52 -11.78 18.04
N PHE A 201 -2.43 -12.99 18.58
CA PHE A 201 -3.24 -14.15 18.12
C PHE A 201 -4.71 -14.07 18.50
N ASP A 202 -5.06 -13.28 19.49
CA ASP A 202 -6.41 -13.11 20.02
C ASP A 202 -7.25 -12.08 19.25
N LEU A 203 -6.60 -11.28 18.39
CA LEU A 203 -7.26 -10.20 17.64
C LEU A 203 -8.23 -10.71 16.57
N ILE A 204 -7.83 -11.74 15.84
CA ILE A 204 -8.63 -12.33 14.77
C ILE A 204 -8.96 -13.77 15.13
N LYS A 205 -10.25 -14.10 15.27
CA LYS A 205 -10.74 -15.48 15.48
C LYS A 205 -11.02 -16.17 14.17
N THR A 206 -10.81 -17.50 14.14
CA THR A 206 -11.32 -18.37 13.07
C THR A 206 -12.68 -18.89 13.49
N VAL A 207 -13.71 -18.61 12.69
CA VAL A 207 -15.06 -19.17 12.87
C VAL A 207 -15.22 -20.33 11.89
N ARG A 208 -15.29 -21.55 12.45
CA ARG A 208 -15.30 -22.76 11.62
C ARG A 208 -16.49 -22.78 10.67
N GLY A 209 -16.23 -22.99 9.38
CA GLY A 209 -17.26 -23.02 8.33
C GLY A 209 -17.71 -21.65 7.85
N GLU A 210 -17.38 -20.55 8.54
CA GLU A 210 -17.82 -19.20 8.19
C GLU A 210 -16.68 -18.32 7.70
N GLY A 211 -15.49 -18.35 8.34
CA GLY A 211 -14.36 -17.51 7.94
C GLY A 211 -13.56 -16.94 9.09
N TYR A 212 -13.32 -15.62 9.06
CA TYR A 212 -12.55 -14.89 10.05
C TYR A 212 -13.33 -13.72 10.65
N GLN A 213 -13.09 -13.42 11.92
CA GLN A 213 -13.79 -12.39 12.68
C GLN A 213 -12.79 -11.55 13.48
N LEU A 214 -12.89 -10.22 13.39
CA LEU A 214 -12.21 -9.31 14.31
C LEU A 214 -12.94 -9.31 15.66
N VAL A 215 -12.19 -9.46 16.75
CA VAL A 215 -12.74 -9.40 18.12
C VAL A 215 -13.00 -7.95 18.47
N ALA A 216 -14.24 -7.58 18.70
CA ALA A 216 -14.71 -6.20 18.96
C ALA A 216 -14.58 -5.76 20.43
N ARG A 217 -13.70 -6.38 21.23
CA ARG A 217 -13.51 -6.01 22.65
C ARG A 217 -12.37 -5.06 22.87
#